data_3e0ae018ab1a6443e31a8f865bbbe5f5
#
_entry.id   3e0ae018ab1a6443e31a8f865bbbe5f5
#
_cell.length_a   1.000
_cell.length_b   1.000
_cell.length_c   1.000
_cell.angle_alpha   90.00
_cell.angle_beta   90.00
_cell.angle_gamma   90.00
#
_symmetry.space_group_name_H-M   'P 1'
#
loop_
_entity.id
_entity.type
_entity.pdbx_description
1 polymer ?
#
loop_
_entity_poly.entity_id
_entity_poly.type
_entity_poly.pdbx_seq_one_letter_code
_entity_poly.pdbx_strand_id
1 'polypeptide(L)'
;MRILSQFSEHSVEAHGSRGFTMRGVIRSEQAHVAVAILAPGGVIGRHAAAVPQLFVAVEGSGWVAGGDAERVEIAAGDAVLWEAGEEHEAGTDGGMVALVLESQTLA
;
A
#
# COMPACT_ATOMS: atom_id res chain seq x y z
N MET A 1 -3.66 -16.05 23.07
CA MET A 1 -2.65 -15.40 22.24
C MET A 1 -2.27 -16.34 21.12
N ARG A 2 -2.11 -15.81 19.92
CA ARG A 2 -1.70 -16.62 18.76
C ARG A 2 -0.65 -15.84 17.98
N ILE A 3 0.52 -16.43 17.77
CA ILE A 3 1.60 -15.81 17.03
C ILE A 3 1.47 -16.23 15.56
N LEU A 4 1.44 -15.25 14.66
CA LEU A 4 1.39 -15.47 13.21
C LEU A 4 2.78 -15.17 12.65
N SER A 5 3.40 -16.15 12.01
CA SER A 5 4.78 -16.02 11.52
C SER A 5 4.98 -16.51 10.09
N GLN A 6 3.96 -17.06 9.46
CA GLN A 6 4.04 -17.53 8.09
C GLN A 6 2.96 -16.83 7.26
N PHE A 7 3.41 -16.02 6.31
CA PHE A 7 2.52 -15.23 5.47
C PHE A 7 2.78 -15.54 4.01
N SER A 8 1.72 -15.46 3.20
CA SER A 8 1.87 -15.55 1.75
C SER A 8 2.40 -14.23 1.21
N GLU A 9 3.49 -14.31 0.45
CA GLU A 9 4.03 -13.18 -0.28
C GLU A 9 3.96 -13.45 -1.77
N HIS A 10 3.67 -12.42 -2.54
CA HIS A 10 3.69 -12.53 -3.99
C HIS A 10 4.10 -11.20 -4.62
N SER A 11 4.83 -11.29 -5.72
CA SER A 11 5.15 -10.12 -6.54
C SER A 11 3.91 -9.66 -7.27
N VAL A 12 3.73 -8.37 -7.35
CA VAL A 12 2.58 -7.75 -8.03
C VAL A 12 3.09 -7.01 -9.26
N GLU A 13 2.57 -7.37 -10.42
CA GLU A 13 2.88 -6.71 -11.69
C GLU A 13 1.65 -6.04 -12.30
N ALA A 14 0.47 -6.23 -11.70
CA ALA A 14 -0.77 -5.63 -12.15
C ALA A 14 -0.64 -4.10 -12.21
N HIS A 15 -1.36 -3.49 -13.13
CA HIS A 15 -1.43 -2.04 -13.31
C HIS A 15 -0.07 -1.36 -13.59
N GLY A 16 0.87 -2.12 -14.16
CA GLY A 16 2.21 -1.61 -14.42
C GLY A 16 3.09 -1.51 -13.18
N SER A 17 2.74 -2.20 -12.11
CA SER A 17 3.56 -2.26 -10.90
C SER A 17 4.87 -3.01 -11.16
N ARG A 18 5.92 -2.61 -10.46
CA ARG A 18 7.23 -3.26 -10.51
C ARG A 18 7.95 -3.09 -9.18
N GLY A 19 8.81 -4.07 -8.84
CA GLY A 19 9.54 -4.05 -7.58
C GLY A 19 8.60 -3.97 -6.38
N PHE A 20 7.44 -4.59 -6.47
CA PHE A 20 6.38 -4.51 -5.49
C PHE A 20 5.98 -5.93 -5.07
N THR A 21 6.08 -6.18 -3.78
CA THR A 21 5.66 -7.44 -3.16
C THR A 21 4.58 -7.17 -2.14
N MET A 22 3.54 -7.98 -2.15
CA MET A 22 2.46 -7.89 -1.18
C MET A 22 2.52 -9.09 -0.25
N ARG A 23 2.47 -8.82 1.05
CA ARG A 23 2.38 -9.83 2.10
C ARG A 23 1.04 -9.66 2.80
N GLY A 24 0.13 -10.60 2.61
CA GLY A 24 -1.14 -10.60 3.34
C GLY A 24 -0.91 -10.97 4.80
N VAL A 25 -1.48 -10.22 5.72
CA VAL A 25 -1.33 -10.45 7.15
C VAL A 25 -2.58 -11.07 7.74
N ILE A 26 -3.73 -10.42 7.55
CA ILE A 26 -4.99 -10.93 8.06
C ILE A 26 -6.15 -10.37 7.22
N ARG A 27 -7.18 -11.18 7.06
CA ARG A 27 -8.40 -10.79 6.37
C ARG A 27 -9.61 -11.21 7.17
N SER A 28 -10.57 -10.30 7.27
CA SER A 28 -11.89 -10.58 7.82
C SER A 28 -12.95 -10.05 6.84
N GLU A 29 -14.23 -10.20 7.19
CA GLU A 29 -15.30 -9.61 6.38
C GLU A 29 -15.24 -8.09 6.34
N GLN A 30 -14.71 -7.46 7.40
CA GLN A 30 -14.67 -6.01 7.54
C GLN A 30 -13.36 -5.38 7.10
N ALA A 31 -12.27 -6.13 7.10
CA ALA A 31 -10.97 -5.54 6.85
C ALA A 31 -9.97 -6.52 6.24
N HIS A 32 -9.04 -5.97 5.50
CA HIS A 32 -7.86 -6.66 4.99
C HIS A 32 -6.63 -5.86 5.39
N VAL A 33 -5.67 -6.53 6.02
CA VAL A 33 -4.40 -5.93 6.40
C VAL A 33 -3.28 -6.64 5.64
N ALA A 34 -2.43 -5.87 5.01
CA ALA A 34 -1.31 -6.39 4.25
C ALA A 34 -0.10 -5.49 4.43
N VAL A 35 1.07 -5.98 4.04
CA VAL A 35 2.30 -5.19 3.99
C VAL A 35 2.73 -5.07 2.55
N ALA A 36 2.91 -3.84 2.09
CA ALA A 36 3.46 -3.53 0.79
C ALA A 36 4.97 -3.32 0.93
N ILE A 37 5.74 -4.08 0.18
CA ILE A 37 7.20 -4.00 0.19
C ILE A 37 7.64 -3.52 -1.18
N LEU A 38 8.21 -2.32 -1.24
CA LEU A 38 8.73 -1.74 -2.46
C LEU A 38 10.25 -1.76 -2.42
N ALA A 39 10.84 -2.47 -3.36
CA ALA A 39 12.28 -2.44 -3.57
C ALA A 39 12.71 -1.06 -4.11
N PRO A 40 14.00 -0.71 -4.05
CA PRO A 40 14.47 0.52 -4.70
C PRO A 40 13.99 0.62 -6.14
N GLY A 41 13.40 1.75 -6.50
CA GLY A 41 12.79 1.97 -7.81
C GLY A 41 11.41 1.32 -7.98
N GLY A 42 10.85 0.73 -6.94
CA GLY A 42 9.56 0.05 -7.00
C GLY A 42 8.40 1.01 -7.20
N VAL A 43 7.35 0.52 -7.86
CA VAL A 43 6.15 1.30 -8.16
C VAL A 43 4.91 0.44 -8.00
N ILE A 44 3.92 0.99 -7.30
CA ILE A 44 2.54 0.50 -7.34
C ILE A 44 1.83 1.31 -8.42
N GLY A 45 1.48 0.66 -9.53
CA GLY A 45 0.88 1.34 -10.67
C GLY A 45 -0.51 1.87 -10.38
N ARG A 46 -0.90 2.93 -11.10
CA ARG A 46 -2.16 3.64 -10.86
C ARG A 46 -3.36 2.74 -11.09
N HIS A 47 -4.25 2.70 -10.11
CA HIS A 47 -5.51 1.95 -10.15
C HIS A 47 -6.48 2.51 -9.12
N ALA A 48 -7.77 2.16 -9.26
CA ALA A 48 -8.80 2.62 -8.34
C ALA A 48 -8.84 1.77 -7.08
N ALA A 49 -9.04 2.40 -5.94
CA ALA A 49 -9.29 1.72 -4.68
C ALA A 49 -10.71 1.15 -4.69
N ALA A 50 -10.86 -0.16 -4.45
CA ALA A 50 -12.17 -0.78 -4.38
C ALA A 50 -12.95 -0.33 -3.15
N VAL A 51 -12.24 -0.17 -2.03
CA VAL A 51 -12.76 0.32 -0.74
C VAL A 51 -11.78 1.35 -0.20
N PRO A 52 -12.13 2.14 0.81
CA PRO A 52 -11.16 3.05 1.43
C PRO A 52 -9.91 2.31 1.85
N GLN A 53 -8.75 2.90 1.55
CA GLN A 53 -7.45 2.29 1.82
C GLN A 53 -6.57 3.27 2.57
N LEU A 54 -6.04 2.81 3.70
CA LEU A 54 -5.02 3.52 4.46
C LEU A 54 -3.66 2.92 4.11
N PHE A 55 -2.71 3.77 3.74
CA PHE A 55 -1.36 3.39 3.39
C PHE A 55 -0.41 4.11 4.33
N VAL A 56 0.27 3.37 5.20
CA VAL A 56 1.12 3.93 6.25
C VAL A 56 2.56 3.54 5.96
N ALA A 57 3.40 4.52 5.68
CA ALA A 57 4.83 4.26 5.55
C ALA A 57 5.40 3.93 6.93
N VAL A 58 6.00 2.76 7.07
CA VAL A 58 6.60 2.31 8.33
C VAL A 58 8.12 2.24 8.25
N GLU A 59 8.68 2.17 7.05
CA GLU A 59 10.12 2.12 6.84
C GLU A 59 10.46 2.75 5.49
N GLY A 60 11.51 3.52 5.43
CA GLY A 60 11.96 4.16 4.19
C GLY A 60 11.15 5.40 3.86
N SER A 61 11.13 5.74 2.58
CA SER A 61 10.45 6.92 2.07
C SER A 61 10.05 6.72 0.61
N GLY A 62 9.13 7.54 0.14
CA GLY A 62 8.68 7.47 -1.23
C GLY A 62 7.70 8.58 -1.55
N TRP A 63 6.85 8.34 -2.52
CA TRP A 63 5.82 9.29 -2.93
C TRP A 63 4.49 8.56 -3.11
N VAL A 64 3.42 9.28 -2.95
CA VAL A 64 2.05 8.81 -3.21
C VAL A 64 1.33 9.83 -4.06
N ALA A 65 0.32 9.39 -4.79
CA ALA A 65 -0.56 10.28 -5.56
C ALA A 65 -1.99 9.74 -5.50
N GLY A 66 -2.93 10.65 -5.53
CA GLY A 66 -4.36 10.35 -5.58
C GLY A 66 -4.97 10.73 -6.91
N GLY A 67 -6.25 11.09 -6.89
CA GLY A 67 -7.03 11.38 -8.09
C GLY A 67 -6.49 12.51 -8.96
N ASP A 68 -5.83 13.50 -8.37
CA ASP A 68 -5.23 14.62 -9.10
C ASP A 68 -3.87 14.29 -9.73
N ALA A 69 -3.34 13.09 -9.47
CA ALA A 69 -2.06 12.61 -9.94
C ALA A 69 -0.84 13.42 -9.46
N GLU A 70 -1.01 14.37 -8.55
CA GLU A 70 0.11 15.09 -7.96
C GLU A 70 0.80 14.22 -6.92
N ARG A 71 2.12 14.10 -7.05
CA ARG A 71 2.93 13.31 -6.13
C ARG A 71 3.21 14.10 -4.86
N VAL A 72 3.04 13.42 -3.73
CA VAL A 72 3.36 13.95 -2.41
C VAL A 72 4.39 13.03 -1.79
N GLU A 73 5.48 13.60 -1.29
CA GLU A 73 6.51 12.81 -0.62
C GLU A 73 6.07 12.40 0.77
N ILE A 74 6.35 11.14 1.12
CA ILE A 74 6.08 10.59 2.43
C ILE A 74 7.31 9.84 2.94
N ALA A 75 7.41 9.74 4.26
CA ALA A 75 8.46 8.98 4.94
C ALA A 75 7.84 8.18 6.08
N ALA A 76 8.64 7.33 6.71
CA ALA A 76 8.20 6.52 7.85
C ALA A 76 7.46 7.37 8.88
N GLY A 77 6.26 6.95 9.26
CA GLY A 77 5.37 7.68 10.15
C GLY A 77 4.25 8.45 9.46
N ASP A 78 4.36 8.69 8.16
CA ASP A 78 3.31 9.34 7.40
C ASP A 78 2.30 8.32 6.87
N ALA A 79 1.06 8.77 6.68
CA ALA A 79 0.00 7.95 6.14
C ALA A 79 -0.82 8.74 5.13
N VAL A 80 -1.40 8.02 4.17
CA VAL A 80 -2.37 8.57 3.25
C VAL A 80 -3.63 7.72 3.28
N LEU A 81 -4.78 8.38 3.21
CA LEU A 81 -6.07 7.71 3.08
C LEU A 81 -6.62 8.01 1.70
N TRP A 82 -6.80 6.96 0.90
CA TRP A 82 -7.50 7.05 -0.38
C TRP A 82 -8.94 6.58 -0.20
N GLU A 83 -9.87 7.31 -0.78
CA GLU A 83 -11.28 6.97 -0.68
C GLU A 83 -11.67 5.91 -1.70
N ALA A 84 -12.80 5.25 -1.47
CA ALA A 84 -13.33 4.28 -2.41
C ALA A 84 -13.49 4.91 -3.80
N GLY A 85 -13.02 4.21 -4.83
CA GLY A 85 -13.08 4.70 -6.21
C GLY A 85 -11.98 5.66 -6.60
N GLU A 86 -11.20 6.15 -5.65
CA GLU A 86 -10.11 7.08 -5.95
C GLU A 86 -8.96 6.35 -6.64
N GLU A 87 -8.51 6.86 -7.77
CA GLU A 87 -7.30 6.37 -8.39
C GLU A 87 -6.09 6.80 -7.57
N HIS A 88 -5.15 5.89 -7.41
CA HIS A 88 -3.97 6.13 -6.59
C HIS A 88 -2.77 5.36 -7.12
N GLU A 89 -1.60 5.81 -6.72
CA GLU A 89 -0.33 5.16 -7.05
C GLU A 89 0.71 5.53 -5.99
N ALA A 90 1.78 4.77 -5.94
CA ALA A 90 2.88 5.01 -5.01
C ALA A 90 4.18 4.54 -5.62
N GLY A 91 5.28 5.06 -5.12
CA GLY A 91 6.60 4.62 -5.57
C GLY A 91 7.69 5.05 -4.61
N THR A 92 8.89 4.59 -4.89
CA THR A 92 10.05 4.88 -4.06
C THR A 92 11.33 4.86 -4.90
N ASP A 93 12.31 5.65 -4.50
CA ASP A 93 13.65 5.58 -5.08
C ASP A 93 14.52 4.61 -4.29
N GLY A 94 14.53 4.72 -2.97
CA GLY A 94 15.44 3.96 -2.12
C GLY A 94 14.86 2.74 -1.42
N GLY A 95 13.57 2.51 -1.58
CA GLY A 95 12.85 1.42 -0.92
C GLY A 95 11.88 1.93 0.15
N MET A 96 10.76 1.25 0.28
CA MET A 96 9.73 1.63 1.26
C MET A 96 8.94 0.40 1.67
N VAL A 97 8.62 0.33 2.94
CA VAL A 97 7.68 -0.65 3.49
C VAL A 97 6.49 0.10 4.05
N ALA A 98 5.30 -0.32 3.67
CA ALA A 98 4.06 0.31 4.11
C ALA A 98 3.07 -0.73 4.63
N LEU A 99 2.32 -0.35 5.65
CA LEU A 99 1.16 -1.09 6.10
C LEU A 99 -0.04 -0.64 5.28
N VAL A 100 -0.78 -1.60 4.75
CA VAL A 100 -1.98 -1.34 3.95
C VAL A 100 -3.19 -1.89 4.70
N LEU A 101 -4.14 -1.02 4.98
CA LEU A 101 -5.39 -1.38 5.63
C LEU A 101 -6.56 -1.00 4.73
N GLU A 102 -7.39 -1.97 4.39
CA GLU A 102 -8.57 -1.76 3.56
C GLU A 102 -9.83 -2.14 4.35
N SER A 103 -10.82 -1.26 4.33
CA SER A 103 -12.11 -1.52 4.98
C SER A 103 -13.17 -0.58 4.43
N GLN A 104 -14.37 -1.08 4.22
CA GLN A 104 -15.50 -0.25 3.78
C GLN A 104 -15.91 0.79 4.82
N THR A 105 -15.60 0.53 6.09
CA THR A 105 -15.94 1.44 7.19
C THR A 105 -14.77 2.29 7.67
N LEU A 106 -13.67 2.26 6.96
CA LEU A 106 -12.52 3.10 7.25
C LEU A 106 -12.90 4.56 7.00
N ALA A 107 -12.77 5.37 8.01
CA ALA A 107 -13.31 6.72 8.11
C ALA A 107 -13.06 7.64 6.93
#